data_6a0ccfb4715eae138735d376015e5bae
#
_entry.id   6a0ccfb4715eae138735d376015e5bae
#
_cell.length_a   1.000
_cell.length_b   1.000
_cell.length_c   1.000
_cell.angle_alpha   90.00
_cell.angle_beta   90.00
_cell.angle_gamma   90.00
#
_symmetry.space_group_name_H-M   'P 1'
#
loop_
_entity.id
_entity.type
_entity.pdbx_description
1 polymer ?
#
loop_
_entity_poly.entity_id
_entity_poly.type
_entity_poly.pdbx_seq_one_letter_code
_entity_poly.pdbx_strand_id
1 'polypeptide(L)'
;MVYPLLPAFVTGVLGGGAVVLGALDGAADAAAAVVKLVAGKLADRPSRRGPLIVAGYFLAAAVRPIIAITAAAWQVIGLRVVDRLGKGLRTPPRDAFIADVTPDAMRGRAFGFQRGLDHVGAVLGPLIAWWMLTQGAAVRTVILASVVPGVIVVMLAMWAVRGGRGLEAAVGQKSVPPPPASYRPLPPPVVAIGIFYLIRMPETLIILRAQQLGIAVAFVPLLWAAVHVVKAATSFIGGELADRIGASRTMWIGWLSYVALAAGMAFAQGPAVAWLLFLALGVVAGLTESPERALVSAATAGHRGSGFGVYHALTGVAALAGGLLLGVIFQISGGAVAFVVSSAAAMGLVILWPFWGRAHSVPTR
;
A
#
# COMPACT_ATOMS: atom_id res chain seq x y z
N MET A 1 -8.07 -13.49 -0.41
CA MET A 1 -9.28 -14.32 -0.20
C MET A 1 -10.40 -13.52 0.49
N VAL A 2 -10.23 -13.02 1.71
CA VAL A 2 -11.32 -12.43 2.52
C VAL A 2 -11.80 -11.07 1.98
N TYR A 3 -10.89 -10.14 1.71
CA TYR A 3 -11.24 -8.75 1.37
C TYR A 3 -12.25 -8.59 0.22
N PRO A 4 -12.11 -9.26 -0.92
CA PRO A 4 -13.06 -9.14 -2.02
C PRO A 4 -14.46 -9.70 -1.70
N LEU A 5 -14.56 -10.57 -0.68
CA LEU A 5 -15.83 -11.19 -0.26
C LEU A 5 -16.55 -10.38 0.81
N LEU A 6 -15.88 -9.43 1.48
CA LEU A 6 -16.49 -8.66 2.58
C LEU A 6 -17.76 -7.90 2.15
N PRO A 7 -17.80 -7.20 1.00
CA PRO A 7 -19.04 -6.55 0.56
C PRO A 7 -20.20 -7.54 0.44
N ALA A 8 -20.00 -8.64 -0.29
CA ALA A 8 -21.04 -9.66 -0.47
C ALA A 8 -21.42 -10.34 0.85
N PHE A 9 -20.47 -10.56 1.75
CA PHE A 9 -20.74 -11.14 3.07
C PHE A 9 -21.54 -10.18 3.96
N VAL A 10 -21.14 -8.91 4.03
CA VAL A 10 -21.82 -7.90 4.86
C VAL A 10 -23.22 -7.60 4.34
N THR A 11 -23.39 -7.43 3.03
CA THR A 11 -24.71 -7.07 2.46
C THR A 11 -25.61 -8.29 2.24
N GLY A 12 -25.08 -9.37 1.67
CA GLY A 12 -25.87 -10.54 1.29
C GLY A 12 -26.11 -11.55 2.41
N VAL A 13 -25.19 -11.66 3.39
CA VAL A 13 -25.32 -12.64 4.49
C VAL A 13 -25.75 -11.98 5.81
N LEU A 14 -25.27 -10.77 6.09
CA LEU A 14 -25.52 -10.08 7.37
C LEU A 14 -26.53 -8.93 7.25
N GLY A 15 -27.06 -8.63 6.06
CA GLY A 15 -28.05 -7.58 5.84
C GLY A 15 -27.54 -6.14 6.06
N GLY A 16 -26.22 -5.94 6.06
CA GLY A 16 -25.61 -4.61 6.25
C GLY A 16 -25.74 -3.73 4.99
N GLY A 17 -25.89 -2.41 5.19
CA GLY A 17 -26.00 -1.42 4.09
C GLY A 17 -24.66 -0.80 3.69
N ALA A 18 -24.70 0.12 2.69
CA ALA A 18 -23.54 0.85 2.18
C ALA A 18 -22.80 1.67 3.25
N VAL A 19 -23.52 2.22 4.22
CA VAL A 19 -22.94 2.97 5.35
C VAL A 19 -22.03 2.08 6.18
N VAL A 20 -22.41 0.81 6.41
CA VAL A 20 -21.61 -0.18 7.13
C VAL A 20 -20.31 -0.48 6.38
N LEU A 21 -20.36 -0.59 5.05
CA LEU A 21 -19.17 -0.81 4.21
C LEU A 21 -18.23 0.39 4.26
N GLY A 22 -18.78 1.62 4.20
CA GLY A 22 -17.97 2.84 4.33
C GLY A 22 -17.30 2.95 5.71
N ALA A 23 -18.03 2.65 6.79
CA ALA A 23 -17.51 2.63 8.14
C ALA A 23 -16.41 1.56 8.33
N LEU A 24 -16.57 0.40 7.68
CA LEU A 24 -15.63 -0.72 7.75
C LEU A 24 -14.22 -0.35 7.25
N ASP A 25 -14.12 0.36 6.14
CA ASP A 25 -12.82 0.76 5.60
C ASP A 25 -12.29 2.03 6.29
N GLY A 26 -13.13 3.05 6.51
CA GLY A 26 -12.73 4.31 7.12
C GLY A 26 -12.19 4.17 8.55
N ALA A 27 -12.92 3.47 9.42
CA ALA A 27 -12.48 3.22 10.80
C ALA A 27 -11.20 2.38 10.85
N ALA A 28 -11.11 1.39 9.98
CA ALA A 28 -9.97 0.50 9.91
C ALA A 28 -8.68 1.21 9.46
N ASP A 29 -8.74 2.08 8.47
CA ASP A 29 -7.58 2.80 7.96
C ASP A 29 -7.12 3.91 8.93
N ALA A 30 -8.06 4.60 9.62
CA ALA A 30 -7.74 5.55 10.67
C ALA A 30 -6.98 4.88 11.84
N ALA A 31 -7.49 3.74 12.32
CA ALA A 31 -6.84 2.96 13.36
C ALA A 31 -5.43 2.49 12.95
N ALA A 32 -5.27 2.04 11.71
CA ALA A 32 -3.98 1.62 11.18
C ALA A 32 -2.96 2.77 11.11
N ALA A 33 -3.39 4.00 10.80
CA ALA A 33 -2.50 5.16 10.72
C ALA A 33 -1.85 5.47 12.08
N VAL A 34 -2.64 5.46 13.16
CA VAL A 34 -2.15 5.67 14.53
C VAL A 34 -1.16 4.59 14.94
N VAL A 35 -1.50 3.31 14.70
CA VAL A 35 -0.62 2.19 15.07
C VAL A 35 0.68 2.20 14.29
N LYS A 36 0.70 2.63 13.03
CA LYS A 36 1.93 2.75 12.24
C LYS A 36 2.93 3.72 12.86
N LEU A 37 2.48 4.84 13.45
CA LEU A 37 3.35 5.78 14.14
C LEU A 37 3.99 5.14 15.38
N VAL A 38 3.18 4.47 16.20
CA VAL A 38 3.65 3.81 17.43
C VAL A 38 4.60 2.66 17.09
N ALA A 39 4.20 1.79 16.15
CA ALA A 39 5.02 0.66 15.71
C ALA A 39 6.33 1.12 15.07
N GLY A 40 6.33 2.25 14.34
CA GLY A 40 7.52 2.86 13.79
C GLY A 40 8.52 3.27 14.87
N LYS A 41 8.07 4.00 15.90
CA LYS A 41 8.92 4.38 17.06
C LYS A 41 9.47 3.17 17.80
N LEU A 42 8.65 2.14 17.99
CA LEU A 42 9.12 0.89 18.64
C LEU A 42 10.14 0.15 17.78
N ALA A 43 10.02 0.22 16.44
CA ALA A 43 10.90 -0.43 15.47
C ALA A 43 12.27 0.25 15.29
N ASP A 44 12.48 1.44 15.85
CA ASP A 44 13.82 2.04 15.95
C ASP A 44 14.77 1.19 16.80
N ARG A 45 14.22 0.37 17.70
CA ARG A 45 14.97 -0.65 18.43
C ARG A 45 14.95 -1.96 17.64
N PRO A 46 16.07 -2.42 17.05
CA PRO A 46 16.11 -3.63 16.20
C PRO A 46 15.52 -4.86 16.90
N SER A 47 15.79 -5.06 18.20
CA SER A 47 15.29 -6.19 18.99
C SER A 47 13.74 -6.28 19.04
N ARG A 48 13.03 -5.19 18.80
CA ARG A 48 11.56 -5.13 18.83
C ARG A 48 10.91 -5.41 17.47
N ARG A 49 11.65 -5.34 16.36
CA ARG A 49 11.09 -5.50 14.99
C ARG A 49 10.51 -6.87 14.78
N GLY A 50 11.29 -7.91 15.04
CA GLY A 50 10.84 -9.29 14.89
C GLY A 50 9.55 -9.61 15.63
N PRO A 51 9.45 -9.36 16.95
CA PRO A 51 8.20 -9.52 17.70
C PRO A 51 7.02 -8.75 17.12
N LEU A 52 7.21 -7.48 16.71
CA LEU A 52 6.15 -6.65 16.11
C LEU A 52 5.67 -7.21 14.77
N ILE A 53 6.58 -7.68 13.91
CA ILE A 53 6.26 -8.31 12.62
C ILE A 53 5.41 -9.56 12.86
N VAL A 54 5.88 -10.47 13.71
CA VAL A 54 5.18 -11.72 14.00
C VAL A 54 3.82 -11.46 14.63
N ALA A 55 3.74 -10.58 15.64
CA ALA A 55 2.48 -10.21 16.29
C ALA A 55 1.47 -9.62 15.29
N GLY A 56 1.92 -8.75 14.37
CA GLY A 56 1.05 -8.17 13.34
C GLY A 56 0.53 -9.18 12.33
N TYR A 57 1.34 -10.16 11.92
CA TYR A 57 0.87 -11.26 11.07
C TYR A 57 -0.05 -12.22 11.82
N PHE A 58 0.28 -12.57 13.06
CA PHE A 58 -0.54 -13.42 13.91
C PHE A 58 -1.94 -12.80 14.14
N LEU A 59 -1.99 -11.52 14.51
CA LEU A 59 -3.23 -10.81 14.74
C LEU A 59 -4.15 -10.84 13.50
N ALA A 60 -3.60 -10.55 12.33
CA ALA A 60 -4.34 -10.60 11.07
C ALA A 60 -4.78 -12.03 10.70
N ALA A 61 -3.92 -13.03 10.92
CA ALA A 61 -4.22 -14.42 10.63
C ALA A 61 -5.32 -14.98 11.56
N ALA A 62 -5.29 -14.63 12.84
CA ALA A 62 -6.28 -15.07 13.83
C ALA A 62 -7.67 -14.46 13.59
N VAL A 63 -7.71 -13.16 13.25
CA VAL A 63 -8.98 -12.40 13.15
C VAL A 63 -9.76 -12.72 11.88
N ARG A 64 -9.08 -12.93 10.75
CA ARG A 64 -9.76 -13.14 9.45
C ARG A 64 -10.73 -14.31 9.42
N PRO A 65 -10.38 -15.52 9.92
CA PRO A 65 -11.32 -16.62 9.96
C PRO A 65 -12.52 -16.36 10.89
N ILE A 66 -12.33 -15.60 11.98
CA ILE A 66 -13.40 -15.26 12.93
C ILE A 66 -14.52 -14.48 12.23
N ILE A 67 -14.24 -13.75 11.15
CA ILE A 67 -15.26 -13.09 10.34
C ILE A 67 -16.32 -14.10 9.84
N ALA A 68 -15.93 -15.34 9.54
CA ALA A 68 -16.85 -16.37 9.05
C ALA A 68 -17.97 -16.70 10.03
N ILE A 69 -17.75 -16.58 11.34
CA ILE A 69 -18.72 -16.93 12.38
C ILE A 69 -19.49 -15.72 12.92
N THR A 70 -19.28 -14.52 12.37
CA THR A 70 -20.03 -13.35 12.80
C THR A 70 -21.51 -13.45 12.45
N ALA A 71 -22.36 -12.92 13.34
CA ALA A 71 -23.80 -12.87 13.19
C ALA A 71 -24.32 -11.45 12.86
N ALA A 72 -23.50 -10.43 13.07
CA ALA A 72 -23.88 -9.03 12.84
C ALA A 72 -22.78 -8.23 12.13
N ALA A 73 -23.18 -7.28 11.32
CA ALA A 73 -22.26 -6.45 10.50
C ALA A 73 -21.28 -5.62 11.35
N TRP A 74 -21.68 -5.12 12.53
CA TRP A 74 -20.79 -4.37 13.43
C TRP A 74 -19.62 -5.23 13.96
N GLN A 75 -19.82 -6.55 14.13
CA GLN A 75 -18.74 -7.47 14.51
C GLN A 75 -17.67 -7.55 13.42
N VAL A 76 -18.08 -7.52 12.13
CA VAL A 76 -17.15 -7.50 11.00
C VAL A 76 -16.35 -6.20 11.00
N ILE A 77 -16.98 -5.05 11.33
CA ILE A 77 -16.25 -3.76 11.46
C ILE A 77 -15.19 -3.87 12.54
N GLY A 78 -15.53 -4.36 13.74
CA GLY A 78 -14.58 -4.54 14.84
C GLY A 78 -13.41 -5.45 14.45
N LEU A 79 -13.68 -6.60 13.85
CA LEU A 79 -12.65 -7.54 13.39
C LEU A 79 -11.79 -6.94 12.29
N ARG A 80 -12.38 -6.13 11.40
CA ARG A 80 -11.64 -5.43 10.36
C ARG A 80 -10.69 -4.38 10.92
N VAL A 81 -11.13 -3.62 11.94
CA VAL A 81 -10.24 -2.70 12.67
C VAL A 81 -9.05 -3.47 13.25
N VAL A 82 -9.30 -4.60 13.93
CA VAL A 82 -8.23 -5.43 14.50
C VAL A 82 -7.27 -5.98 13.42
N ASP A 83 -7.78 -6.44 12.27
CA ASP A 83 -6.94 -6.84 11.13
C ASP A 83 -6.03 -5.69 10.65
N ARG A 84 -6.58 -4.46 10.60
CA ARG A 84 -5.82 -3.27 10.19
C ARG A 84 -4.82 -2.81 11.25
N LEU A 85 -5.13 -2.96 12.55
CA LEU A 85 -4.14 -2.78 13.62
C LEU A 85 -2.95 -3.73 13.43
N GLY A 86 -3.22 -5.02 13.12
CA GLY A 86 -2.17 -6.00 12.78
C GLY A 86 -1.33 -5.56 11.58
N LYS A 87 -1.96 -5.00 10.53
CA LYS A 87 -1.24 -4.44 9.39
C LYS A 87 -0.39 -3.23 9.79
N GLY A 88 -0.94 -2.33 10.61
CA GLY A 88 -0.23 -1.16 11.13
C GLY A 88 0.99 -1.55 11.96
N LEU A 89 0.84 -2.57 12.80
CA LEU A 89 1.88 -3.05 13.70
C LEU A 89 3.09 -3.64 12.96
N ARG A 90 2.88 -4.37 11.85
CA ARG A 90 3.96 -5.06 11.10
C ARG A 90 4.61 -4.24 10.01
N THR A 91 3.91 -3.25 9.41
CA THR A 91 4.39 -2.61 8.18
C THR A 91 5.65 -1.78 8.40
N PRO A 92 5.71 -0.79 9.34
CA PRO A 92 6.93 -0.02 9.55
C PRO A 92 8.13 -0.87 10.03
N PRO A 93 7.96 -1.82 11.00
CA PRO A 93 9.06 -2.69 11.40
C PRO A 93 9.60 -3.57 10.27
N ARG A 94 8.73 -4.11 9.40
CA ARG A 94 9.12 -4.91 8.25
C ARG A 94 9.92 -4.08 7.26
N ASP A 95 9.43 -2.90 6.92
CA ASP A 95 10.09 -2.04 5.95
C ASP A 95 11.46 -1.56 6.48
N ALA A 96 11.56 -1.24 7.78
CA ALA A 96 12.82 -0.93 8.44
C ALA A 96 13.79 -2.12 8.46
N PHE A 97 13.29 -3.33 8.74
CA PHE A 97 14.08 -4.56 8.71
C PHE A 97 14.67 -4.83 7.31
N ILE A 98 13.84 -4.78 6.27
CA ILE A 98 14.28 -4.94 4.86
C ILE A 98 15.37 -3.92 4.53
N ALA A 99 15.17 -2.65 4.91
CA ALA A 99 16.12 -1.59 4.64
C ALA A 99 17.46 -1.78 5.35
N ASP A 100 17.47 -2.35 6.55
CA ASP A 100 18.70 -2.54 7.35
C ASP A 100 19.52 -3.76 6.92
N VAL A 101 18.85 -4.85 6.50
CA VAL A 101 19.54 -6.07 6.06
C VAL A 101 19.95 -6.02 4.59
N THR A 102 19.52 -5.01 3.84
CA THR A 102 19.79 -4.88 2.40
C THR A 102 20.84 -3.80 2.14
N PRO A 103 21.91 -4.12 1.38
CA PRO A 103 22.86 -3.11 0.93
C PRO A 103 22.17 -1.98 0.17
N ASP A 104 22.67 -0.74 0.32
CA ASP A 104 22.07 0.47 -0.26
C ASP A 104 21.83 0.34 -1.77
N ALA A 105 22.78 -0.25 -2.49
CA ALA A 105 22.73 -0.46 -3.93
C ALA A 105 21.65 -1.47 -4.40
N MET A 106 21.02 -2.22 -3.46
CA MET A 106 20.04 -3.27 -3.77
C MET A 106 18.66 -2.99 -3.11
N ARG A 107 18.48 -1.86 -2.43
CA ARG A 107 17.23 -1.56 -1.71
C ARG A 107 16.02 -1.46 -2.63
N GLY A 108 16.19 -0.89 -3.81
CA GLY A 108 15.13 -0.84 -4.82
C GLY A 108 14.63 -2.22 -5.17
N ARG A 109 15.54 -3.14 -5.50
CA ARG A 109 15.22 -4.55 -5.81
C ARG A 109 14.57 -5.28 -4.63
N ALA A 110 15.06 -5.08 -3.41
CA ALA A 110 14.48 -5.72 -2.22
C ALA A 110 13.04 -5.27 -1.97
N PHE A 111 12.76 -3.96 -2.06
CA PHE A 111 11.40 -3.44 -1.94
C PHE A 111 10.54 -3.81 -3.15
N GLY A 112 11.10 -3.84 -4.36
CA GLY A 112 10.43 -4.29 -5.57
C GLY A 112 9.98 -5.74 -5.47
N PHE A 113 10.85 -6.63 -5.01
CA PHE A 113 10.55 -8.03 -4.76
C PHE A 113 9.44 -8.21 -3.71
N GLN A 114 9.56 -7.52 -2.57
CA GLN A 114 8.56 -7.57 -1.51
C GLN A 114 7.18 -7.08 -2.01
N ARG A 115 7.12 -6.00 -2.79
CA ARG A 115 5.87 -5.49 -3.35
C ARG A 115 5.30 -6.39 -4.43
N GLY A 116 6.16 -6.91 -5.29
CA GLY A 116 5.75 -7.90 -6.30
C GLY A 116 5.06 -9.10 -5.65
N LEU A 117 5.64 -9.67 -4.60
CA LEU A 117 5.02 -10.79 -3.85
C LEU A 117 3.71 -10.39 -3.15
N ASP A 118 3.61 -9.18 -2.59
CA ASP A 118 2.35 -8.68 -2.01
C ASP A 118 1.24 -8.65 -3.09
N HIS A 119 1.55 -8.22 -4.31
CA HIS A 119 0.59 -8.19 -5.42
C HIS A 119 0.28 -9.59 -5.98
N VAL A 120 1.25 -10.49 -6.05
CA VAL A 120 1.00 -11.92 -6.40
C VAL A 120 -0.02 -12.52 -5.42
N GLY A 121 0.15 -12.28 -4.12
CA GLY A 121 -0.83 -12.71 -3.11
C GLY A 121 -2.22 -12.07 -3.30
N ALA A 122 -2.27 -10.83 -3.79
CA ALA A 122 -3.52 -10.13 -4.09
C ALA A 122 -4.25 -10.68 -5.34
N VAL A 123 -3.56 -11.41 -6.21
CA VAL A 123 -4.14 -12.16 -7.35
C VAL A 123 -4.55 -13.56 -6.91
N LEU A 124 -3.63 -14.32 -6.30
CA LEU A 124 -3.87 -15.73 -5.95
C LEU A 124 -5.01 -15.89 -4.94
N GLY A 125 -5.09 -14.99 -3.95
CA GLY A 125 -6.14 -15.06 -2.93
C GLY A 125 -7.56 -15.04 -3.51
N PRO A 126 -7.93 -14.04 -4.32
CA PRO A 126 -9.22 -13.99 -5.01
C PRO A 126 -9.47 -15.15 -5.97
N LEU A 127 -8.45 -15.62 -6.70
CA LEU A 127 -8.60 -16.77 -7.60
C LEU A 127 -8.96 -18.06 -6.83
N ILE A 128 -8.30 -18.32 -5.71
CA ILE A 128 -8.64 -19.46 -4.86
C ILE A 128 -10.07 -19.32 -4.30
N ALA A 129 -10.43 -18.11 -3.87
CA ALA A 129 -11.78 -17.84 -3.38
C ALA A 129 -12.84 -18.06 -4.46
N TRP A 130 -12.60 -17.58 -5.67
CA TRP A 130 -13.46 -17.78 -6.82
C TRP A 130 -13.62 -19.27 -7.15
N TRP A 131 -12.51 -20.00 -7.23
CA TRP A 131 -12.54 -21.45 -7.49
C TRP A 131 -13.38 -22.18 -6.43
N MET A 132 -13.19 -21.89 -5.13
CA MET A 132 -14.00 -22.52 -4.09
C MET A 132 -15.50 -22.21 -4.24
N LEU A 133 -15.86 -20.96 -4.58
CA LEU A 133 -17.25 -20.57 -4.79
C LEU A 133 -17.86 -21.28 -6.01
N THR A 134 -17.11 -21.46 -7.08
CA THR A 134 -17.57 -22.20 -8.29
C THR A 134 -17.77 -23.70 -8.01
N GLN A 135 -17.09 -24.25 -6.99
CA GLN A 135 -17.35 -25.60 -6.51
C GLN A 135 -18.53 -25.69 -5.50
N GLY A 136 -19.30 -24.60 -5.36
CA GLY A 136 -20.48 -24.56 -4.49
C GLY A 136 -20.17 -24.26 -3.02
N ALA A 137 -18.94 -23.89 -2.65
CA ALA A 137 -18.63 -23.55 -1.27
C ALA A 137 -19.35 -22.26 -0.84
N ALA A 138 -19.92 -22.27 0.37
CA ALA A 138 -20.55 -21.09 0.95
C ALA A 138 -19.50 -19.99 1.23
N VAL A 139 -19.88 -18.70 1.17
CA VAL A 139 -19.00 -17.57 1.46
C VAL A 139 -18.31 -17.69 2.82
N ARG A 140 -19.04 -18.16 3.84
CA ARG A 140 -18.48 -18.45 5.19
C ARG A 140 -17.35 -19.47 5.16
N THR A 141 -17.50 -20.54 4.39
CA THR A 141 -16.47 -21.59 4.23
C THR A 141 -15.21 -21.04 3.57
N VAL A 142 -15.36 -20.20 2.54
CA VAL A 142 -14.23 -19.55 1.87
C VAL A 142 -13.49 -18.60 2.81
N ILE A 143 -14.22 -17.82 3.62
CA ILE A 143 -13.60 -16.95 4.64
C ILE A 143 -12.87 -17.79 5.69
N LEU A 144 -13.47 -18.87 6.19
CA LEU A 144 -12.86 -19.77 7.17
C LEU A 144 -11.58 -20.42 6.61
N ALA A 145 -11.57 -20.81 5.34
CA ALA A 145 -10.40 -21.38 4.66
C ALA A 145 -9.17 -20.44 4.68
N SER A 146 -9.36 -19.14 4.97
CA SER A 146 -8.25 -18.20 5.15
C SER A 146 -7.34 -18.54 6.35
N VAL A 147 -7.73 -19.47 7.21
CA VAL A 147 -6.86 -20.05 8.27
C VAL A 147 -5.60 -20.63 7.65
N VAL A 148 -5.71 -21.38 6.56
CA VAL A 148 -4.58 -22.08 5.95
C VAL A 148 -3.47 -21.11 5.52
N PRO A 149 -3.70 -20.13 4.62
CA PRO A 149 -2.68 -19.15 4.29
C PRO A 149 -2.28 -18.27 5.50
N GLY A 150 -3.19 -18.07 6.47
CA GLY A 150 -2.90 -17.37 7.71
C GLY A 150 -1.83 -18.07 8.55
N VAL A 151 -1.96 -19.38 8.78
CA VAL A 151 -0.97 -20.18 9.49
C VAL A 151 0.37 -20.20 8.74
N ILE A 152 0.34 -20.42 7.43
CA ILE A 152 1.55 -20.43 6.60
C ILE A 152 2.31 -19.10 6.73
N VAL A 153 1.63 -17.96 6.63
CA VAL A 153 2.31 -16.66 6.70
C VAL A 153 2.89 -16.38 8.09
N VAL A 154 2.24 -16.83 9.16
CA VAL A 154 2.79 -16.70 10.53
C VAL A 154 4.03 -17.57 10.70
N MET A 155 4.00 -18.81 10.21
CA MET A 155 5.17 -19.70 10.25
C MET A 155 6.34 -19.13 9.45
N LEU A 156 6.10 -18.63 8.25
CA LEU A 156 7.11 -17.96 7.43
C LEU A 156 7.65 -16.69 8.10
N ALA A 157 6.80 -15.89 8.74
CA ALA A 157 7.25 -14.71 9.48
C ALA A 157 8.14 -15.08 10.67
N MET A 158 7.78 -16.11 11.43
CA MET A 158 8.59 -16.61 12.53
C MET A 158 9.95 -17.17 12.04
N TRP A 159 9.93 -17.90 10.93
CA TRP A 159 11.14 -18.44 10.33
C TRP A 159 12.07 -17.33 9.83
N ALA A 160 11.52 -16.35 9.09
CA ALA A 160 12.27 -15.21 8.57
C ALA A 160 12.88 -14.36 9.69
N VAL A 161 12.12 -14.10 10.77
CA VAL A 161 12.62 -13.34 11.92
C VAL A 161 13.72 -14.11 12.67
N ARG A 162 13.60 -15.42 12.80
CA ARG A 162 14.66 -16.24 13.42
C ARG A 162 15.95 -16.23 12.60
N GLY A 163 15.85 -16.42 11.28
CA GLY A 163 16.99 -16.35 10.36
C GLY A 163 17.62 -14.96 10.29
N GLY A 164 16.80 -13.90 10.39
CA GLY A 164 17.25 -12.52 10.34
C GLY A 164 17.93 -12.00 11.61
N ARG A 165 17.75 -12.64 12.77
CA ARG A 165 18.35 -12.18 14.04
C ARG A 165 19.87 -12.10 14.00
N GLY A 166 20.52 -13.03 13.35
CA GLY A 166 21.98 -13.00 13.14
C GLY A 166 22.42 -11.82 12.27
N LEU A 167 21.65 -11.52 11.23
CA LEU A 167 21.88 -10.38 10.33
C LEU A 167 21.63 -9.05 11.05
N GLU A 168 20.56 -8.93 11.82
CA GLU A 168 20.28 -7.73 12.63
C GLU A 168 21.37 -7.49 13.68
N ALA A 169 21.87 -8.53 14.35
CA ALA A 169 22.96 -8.42 15.31
C ALA A 169 24.25 -7.92 14.65
N ALA A 170 24.57 -8.43 13.46
CA ALA A 170 25.74 -8.00 12.68
C ALA A 170 25.61 -6.54 12.17
N VAL A 171 24.40 -6.12 11.80
CA VAL A 171 24.12 -4.74 11.36
C VAL A 171 24.02 -3.80 12.57
N GLY A 172 23.42 -4.25 13.69
CA GLY A 172 23.27 -3.48 14.92
C GLY A 172 24.60 -3.14 15.59
N GLN A 173 25.64 -3.97 15.41
CA GLN A 173 27.00 -3.64 15.85
C GLN A 173 27.65 -2.48 15.09
N LYS A 174 27.17 -2.17 13.89
CA LYS A 174 27.63 -1.03 13.07
C LYS A 174 26.76 0.23 13.23
N SER A 175 25.63 0.15 13.92
CA SER A 175 24.75 1.29 14.12
C SER A 175 25.21 2.11 15.32
N VAL A 176 25.67 3.32 15.05
CA VAL A 176 25.83 4.37 16.08
C VAL A 176 24.46 4.54 16.76
N PRO A 177 24.40 4.61 18.11
CA PRO A 177 23.16 4.90 18.81
C PRO A 177 22.51 6.14 18.20
N PRO A 178 21.19 6.11 17.92
CA PRO A 178 20.53 7.27 17.36
C PRO A 178 20.74 8.46 18.30
N PRO A 179 21.08 9.65 17.79
CA PRO A 179 21.11 10.85 18.59
C PRO A 179 19.73 11.05 19.23
N PRO A 180 19.64 11.65 20.45
CA PRO A 180 18.38 11.88 21.12
C PRO A 180 17.42 12.56 20.17
N ALA A 181 16.14 12.19 20.25
CA ALA A 181 15.08 12.65 19.34
C ALA A 181 14.95 14.18 19.35
N SER A 182 15.82 14.86 18.62
CA SER A 182 15.64 16.26 18.26
C SER A 182 14.57 16.29 17.17
N TYR A 183 13.62 17.21 17.30
CA TYR A 183 12.60 17.47 16.29
C TYR A 183 13.30 17.79 14.96
N ARG A 184 13.40 16.80 14.08
CA ARG A 184 13.93 17.00 12.74
C ARG A 184 12.76 17.23 11.80
N PRO A 185 12.81 18.25 10.93
CA PRO A 185 11.80 18.45 9.91
C PRO A 185 11.71 17.18 9.04
N LEU A 186 10.52 16.90 8.54
CA LEU A 186 10.31 15.77 7.63
C LEU A 186 11.26 15.90 6.43
N PRO A 187 11.97 14.83 6.06
CA PRO A 187 12.84 14.88 4.90
C PRO A 187 12.06 15.30 3.65
N PRO A 188 12.59 16.18 2.80
CA PRO A 188 11.90 16.68 1.62
C PRO A 188 11.28 15.58 0.73
N PRO A 189 11.96 14.42 0.49
CA PRO A 189 11.34 13.32 -0.24
C PRO A 189 10.05 12.79 0.40
N VAL A 190 9.99 12.70 1.74
CA VAL A 190 8.81 12.22 2.46
C VAL A 190 7.64 13.19 2.32
N VAL A 191 7.93 14.49 2.38
CA VAL A 191 6.92 15.55 2.16
C VAL A 191 6.38 15.49 0.74
N ALA A 192 7.25 15.41 -0.26
CA ALA A 192 6.85 15.34 -1.68
C ALA A 192 5.99 14.09 -1.97
N ILE A 193 6.34 12.95 -1.40
CA ILE A 193 5.51 11.73 -1.48
C ILE A 193 4.15 11.98 -0.82
N GLY A 194 4.10 12.62 0.35
CA GLY A 194 2.85 12.99 1.01
C GLY A 194 1.97 13.87 0.12
N ILE A 195 2.55 14.89 -0.53
CA ILE A 195 1.84 15.74 -1.50
C ILE A 195 1.32 14.91 -2.67
N PHE A 196 2.11 13.98 -3.22
CA PHE A 196 1.67 13.11 -4.30
C PHE A 196 0.45 12.27 -3.88
N TYR A 197 0.44 11.71 -2.67
CA TYR A 197 -0.72 10.96 -2.14
C TYR A 197 -1.95 11.84 -1.91
N LEU A 198 -1.78 13.13 -1.62
CA LEU A 198 -2.87 14.10 -1.50
C LEU A 198 -3.54 14.42 -2.85
N ILE A 199 -2.74 14.53 -3.91
CA ILE A 199 -3.22 14.93 -5.25
C ILE A 199 -3.54 13.76 -6.17
N ARG A 200 -3.09 12.55 -5.81
CA ARG A 200 -3.33 11.32 -6.58
C ARG A 200 -4.77 10.86 -6.44
N MET A 201 -5.40 10.57 -7.58
CA MET A 201 -6.74 9.99 -7.61
C MET A 201 -6.78 8.63 -6.89
N PRO A 202 -7.71 8.42 -5.94
CA PRO A 202 -7.93 7.11 -5.33
C PRO A 202 -8.34 6.06 -6.35
N GLU A 203 -7.91 4.81 -6.14
CA GLU A 203 -8.25 3.69 -7.04
C GLU A 203 -9.76 3.50 -7.18
N THR A 204 -10.54 3.77 -6.13
CA THR A 204 -12.01 3.71 -6.14
C THR A 204 -12.63 4.70 -7.13
N LEU A 205 -12.10 5.94 -7.21
CA LEU A 205 -12.57 6.94 -8.18
C LEU A 205 -12.10 6.63 -9.61
N ILE A 206 -10.94 5.97 -9.77
CA ILE A 206 -10.49 5.48 -11.08
C ILE A 206 -11.44 4.38 -11.57
N ILE A 207 -11.87 3.46 -10.70
CA ILE A 207 -12.89 2.44 -11.02
C ILE A 207 -14.22 3.10 -11.40
N LEU A 208 -14.67 4.08 -10.62
CA LEU A 208 -15.91 4.79 -10.91
C LEU A 208 -15.86 5.48 -12.27
N ARG A 209 -14.74 6.12 -12.61
CA ARG A 209 -14.51 6.69 -13.94
C ARG A 209 -14.54 5.64 -15.04
N ALA A 210 -13.90 4.49 -14.82
CA ALA A 210 -13.91 3.39 -15.76
C ALA A 210 -15.34 2.86 -16.04
N GLN A 211 -16.18 2.81 -15.00
CA GLN A 211 -17.60 2.47 -15.15
C GLN A 211 -18.37 3.55 -15.95
N GLN A 212 -18.12 4.84 -15.70
CA GLN A 212 -18.69 5.92 -16.53
C GLN A 212 -18.28 5.82 -17.99
N LEU A 213 -17.12 5.26 -18.29
CA LEU A 213 -16.61 5.01 -19.64
C LEU A 213 -17.13 3.70 -20.26
N GLY A 214 -18.06 3.01 -19.61
CA GLY A 214 -18.76 1.84 -20.13
C GLY A 214 -18.23 0.47 -19.68
N ILE A 215 -17.33 0.42 -18.69
CA ILE A 215 -16.95 -0.87 -18.09
C ILE A 215 -18.08 -1.35 -17.18
N ALA A 216 -18.72 -2.46 -17.52
CA ALA A 216 -19.77 -3.04 -16.72
C ALA A 216 -19.24 -3.49 -15.34
N VAL A 217 -20.08 -3.33 -14.30
CA VAL A 217 -19.75 -3.66 -12.90
C VAL A 217 -19.25 -5.09 -12.75
N ALA A 218 -19.78 -6.03 -13.53
CA ALA A 218 -19.38 -7.43 -13.53
C ALA A 218 -17.89 -7.65 -13.90
N PHE A 219 -17.27 -6.75 -14.66
CA PHE A 219 -15.86 -6.83 -15.05
C PHE A 219 -14.90 -6.13 -14.04
N VAL A 220 -15.41 -5.40 -13.05
CA VAL A 220 -14.55 -4.71 -12.05
C VAL A 220 -13.63 -5.67 -11.29
N PRO A 221 -14.09 -6.87 -10.83
CA PRO A 221 -13.19 -7.83 -10.19
C PRO A 221 -12.06 -8.31 -11.11
N LEU A 222 -12.35 -8.51 -12.40
CA LEU A 222 -11.35 -8.91 -13.39
C LEU A 222 -10.36 -7.77 -13.67
N LEU A 223 -10.85 -6.55 -13.80
CA LEU A 223 -10.03 -5.35 -13.95
C LEU A 223 -9.06 -5.19 -12.75
N TRP A 224 -9.58 -5.42 -11.54
CA TRP A 224 -8.79 -5.40 -10.30
C TRP A 224 -7.70 -6.48 -10.27
N ALA A 225 -8.04 -7.71 -10.64
CA ALA A 225 -7.07 -8.80 -10.74
C ALA A 225 -5.99 -8.49 -11.78
N ALA A 226 -6.40 -8.02 -12.97
CA ALA A 226 -5.48 -7.69 -14.06
C ALA A 226 -4.49 -6.58 -13.69
N VAL A 227 -4.94 -5.50 -13.03
CA VAL A 227 -4.02 -4.44 -12.57
C VAL A 227 -3.03 -4.95 -11.53
N HIS A 228 -3.42 -5.92 -10.68
CA HIS A 228 -2.50 -6.49 -9.70
C HIS A 228 -1.45 -7.41 -10.34
N VAL A 229 -1.77 -8.06 -11.45
CA VAL A 229 -0.77 -8.76 -12.27
C VAL A 229 0.26 -7.76 -12.82
N VAL A 230 -0.21 -6.64 -13.38
CA VAL A 230 0.69 -5.58 -13.87
C VAL A 230 1.51 -4.98 -12.72
N LYS A 231 0.88 -4.68 -11.58
CA LYS A 231 1.58 -4.19 -10.37
C LYS A 231 2.66 -5.16 -9.90
N ALA A 232 2.39 -6.48 -9.91
CA ALA A 232 3.38 -7.48 -9.55
C ALA A 232 4.60 -7.42 -10.46
N ALA A 233 4.39 -7.50 -11.77
CA ALA A 233 5.47 -7.47 -12.76
C ALA A 233 6.28 -6.17 -12.71
N THR A 234 5.59 -5.03 -12.71
CA THR A 234 6.25 -3.71 -12.73
C THR A 234 6.93 -3.35 -11.40
N SER A 235 6.53 -3.94 -10.27
CA SER A 235 7.23 -3.73 -8.99
C SER A 235 8.66 -4.29 -9.01
N PHE A 236 8.89 -5.43 -9.67
CA PHE A 236 10.26 -5.95 -9.86
C PHE A 236 11.08 -5.02 -10.74
N ILE A 237 10.52 -4.58 -11.87
CA ILE A 237 11.18 -3.67 -12.82
C ILE A 237 11.49 -2.32 -12.16
N GLY A 238 10.51 -1.74 -11.47
CA GLY A 238 10.68 -0.45 -10.79
C GLY A 238 11.70 -0.50 -9.66
N GLY A 239 11.79 -1.63 -8.95
CA GLY A 239 12.81 -1.86 -7.94
C GLY A 239 14.22 -1.92 -8.53
N GLU A 240 14.40 -2.65 -9.62
CA GLU A 240 15.68 -2.73 -10.33
C GLU A 240 16.07 -1.39 -10.97
N LEU A 241 15.11 -0.68 -11.55
CA LEU A 241 15.33 0.64 -12.13
C LEU A 241 15.76 1.66 -11.07
N ALA A 242 15.16 1.59 -9.86
CA ALA A 242 15.54 2.43 -8.73
C ALA A 242 17.01 2.21 -8.31
N ASP A 243 17.50 0.98 -8.39
CA ASP A 243 18.91 0.67 -8.08
C ASP A 243 19.86 1.12 -9.22
N ARG A 244 19.42 1.05 -10.49
CA ARG A 244 20.25 1.38 -11.67
C ARG A 244 20.38 2.89 -11.92
N ILE A 245 19.25 3.61 -11.95
CA ILE A 245 19.21 5.05 -12.29
C ILE A 245 18.94 5.95 -11.09
N GLY A 246 18.71 5.35 -9.91
CA GLY A 246 18.41 6.03 -8.66
C GLY A 246 16.91 6.13 -8.37
N ALA A 247 16.56 5.95 -7.11
CA ALA A 247 15.17 5.92 -6.65
C ALA A 247 14.41 7.23 -6.93
N SER A 248 15.09 8.39 -6.82
CA SER A 248 14.50 9.70 -7.09
C SER A 248 14.07 9.87 -8.57
N ARG A 249 14.92 9.43 -9.51
CA ARG A 249 14.60 9.50 -10.95
C ARG A 249 13.49 8.52 -11.31
N THR A 250 13.54 7.30 -10.78
CA THR A 250 12.51 6.29 -11.03
C THR A 250 11.15 6.75 -10.53
N MET A 251 11.09 7.32 -9.32
CA MET A 251 9.86 7.89 -8.77
C MET A 251 9.34 9.05 -9.62
N TRP A 252 10.22 9.93 -10.10
CA TRP A 252 9.85 11.03 -10.98
C TRP A 252 9.22 10.54 -12.30
N ILE A 253 9.79 9.49 -12.91
CA ILE A 253 9.21 8.83 -14.10
C ILE A 253 7.82 8.24 -13.75
N GLY A 254 7.66 7.64 -12.56
CA GLY A 254 6.39 7.13 -12.08
C GLY A 254 5.33 8.22 -11.91
N TRP A 255 5.69 9.39 -11.38
CA TRP A 255 4.80 10.54 -11.29
C TRP A 255 4.42 11.09 -12.66
N LEU A 256 5.38 11.17 -13.60
CA LEU A 256 5.10 11.58 -14.98
C LEU A 256 4.15 10.58 -15.68
N SER A 257 4.35 9.29 -15.46
CA SER A 257 3.44 8.25 -15.95
C SER A 257 2.03 8.40 -15.34
N TYR A 258 1.94 8.80 -14.06
CA TYR A 258 0.65 9.11 -13.43
C TYR A 258 -0.02 10.33 -14.05
N VAL A 259 0.71 11.41 -14.36
CA VAL A 259 0.18 12.58 -15.06
C VAL A 259 -0.45 12.17 -16.40
N ALA A 260 0.26 11.35 -17.19
CA ALA A 260 -0.24 10.85 -18.47
C ALA A 260 -1.50 9.98 -18.29
N LEU A 261 -1.51 9.09 -17.27
CA LEU A 261 -2.66 8.27 -16.92
C LEU A 261 -3.87 9.14 -16.54
N ALA A 262 -3.69 10.10 -15.65
CA ALA A 262 -4.76 10.97 -15.17
C ALA A 262 -5.31 11.85 -16.31
N ALA A 263 -4.45 12.46 -17.13
CA ALA A 263 -4.86 13.17 -18.34
C ALA A 263 -5.62 12.24 -19.30
N GLY A 264 -5.09 11.03 -19.53
CA GLY A 264 -5.76 10.02 -20.35
C GLY A 264 -7.16 9.71 -19.85
N MET A 265 -7.34 9.47 -18.54
CA MET A 265 -8.66 9.20 -17.94
C MET A 265 -9.63 10.39 -18.03
N ALA A 266 -9.11 11.63 -18.01
CA ALA A 266 -9.94 12.83 -18.20
C ALA A 266 -10.59 12.85 -19.60
N PHE A 267 -9.81 12.56 -20.64
CA PHE A 267 -10.22 12.64 -22.04
C PHE A 267 -10.59 11.29 -22.67
N ALA A 268 -10.55 10.20 -21.90
CA ALA A 268 -10.87 8.86 -22.39
C ALA A 268 -12.29 8.77 -22.91
N GLN A 269 -12.45 8.03 -23.99
CA GLN A 269 -13.74 7.68 -24.59
C GLN A 269 -13.82 6.14 -24.76
N GLY A 270 -14.89 5.56 -24.20
CA GLY A 270 -15.19 4.14 -24.31
C GLY A 270 -14.39 3.22 -23.38
N PRO A 271 -14.86 1.96 -23.28
CA PRO A 271 -14.35 1.00 -22.29
C PRO A 271 -12.95 0.48 -22.60
N ALA A 272 -12.57 0.34 -23.87
CA ALA A 272 -11.24 -0.19 -24.25
C ALA A 272 -10.10 0.71 -23.75
N VAL A 273 -10.25 2.05 -23.92
CA VAL A 273 -9.27 3.03 -23.42
C VAL A 273 -9.26 3.02 -21.90
N ALA A 274 -10.43 2.93 -21.26
CA ALA A 274 -10.52 2.85 -19.80
C ALA A 274 -9.81 1.61 -19.24
N TRP A 275 -9.91 0.43 -19.90
CA TRP A 275 -9.17 -0.78 -19.56
C TRP A 275 -7.67 -0.56 -19.63
N LEU A 276 -7.18 -0.03 -20.75
CA LEU A 276 -5.74 0.23 -20.95
C LEU A 276 -5.18 1.17 -19.88
N LEU A 277 -5.87 2.27 -19.65
CA LEU A 277 -5.44 3.26 -18.63
C LEU A 277 -5.51 2.71 -17.22
N PHE A 278 -6.52 1.88 -16.90
CA PHE A 278 -6.57 1.23 -15.59
C PHE A 278 -5.40 0.25 -15.38
N LEU A 279 -5.02 -0.49 -16.42
CA LEU A 279 -3.84 -1.36 -16.36
C LEU A 279 -2.53 -0.54 -16.23
N ALA A 280 -2.45 0.64 -16.87
CA ALA A 280 -1.32 1.55 -16.73
C ALA A 280 -1.11 2.03 -15.28
N LEU A 281 -2.15 2.03 -14.43
CA LEU A 281 -2.02 2.26 -12.99
C LEU A 281 -1.04 1.26 -12.35
N GLY A 282 -0.97 0.04 -12.85
CA GLY A 282 0.01 -0.96 -12.41
C GLY A 282 1.44 -0.52 -12.67
N VAL A 283 1.70 0.11 -13.81
CA VAL A 283 3.01 0.66 -14.16
C VAL A 283 3.38 1.81 -13.22
N VAL A 284 2.44 2.72 -12.97
CA VAL A 284 2.64 3.82 -12.00
C VAL A 284 3.00 3.27 -10.63
N ALA A 285 2.26 2.27 -10.14
CA ALA A 285 2.54 1.65 -8.84
C ALA A 285 3.96 1.03 -8.78
N GLY A 286 4.35 0.30 -9.82
CA GLY A 286 5.69 -0.29 -9.90
C GLY A 286 6.82 0.74 -9.87
N LEU A 287 6.63 1.88 -10.57
CA LEU A 287 7.62 2.97 -10.65
C LEU A 287 7.60 3.92 -9.44
N THR A 288 6.63 3.79 -8.52
CA THR A 288 6.54 4.66 -7.34
C THR A 288 6.74 3.90 -6.03
N GLU A 289 6.04 2.79 -5.80
CA GLU A 289 5.96 2.16 -4.48
C GLU A 289 7.29 1.63 -3.93
N SER A 290 8.15 1.07 -4.78
CA SER A 290 9.47 0.55 -4.37
C SER A 290 10.49 1.68 -4.26
N PRO A 291 10.61 2.61 -5.23
CA PRO A 291 11.48 3.78 -5.13
C PRO A 291 11.16 4.68 -3.94
N GLU A 292 9.87 4.92 -3.63
CA GLU A 292 9.47 5.69 -2.44
C GLU A 292 10.06 5.12 -1.16
N ARG A 293 9.99 3.78 -0.97
CA ARG A 293 10.57 3.13 0.21
C ARG A 293 12.08 3.21 0.24
N ALA A 294 12.75 3.07 -0.89
CA ALA A 294 14.18 3.25 -0.99
C ALA A 294 14.60 4.67 -0.58
N LEU A 295 13.89 5.70 -1.05
CA LEU A 295 14.11 7.10 -0.67
C LEU A 295 13.86 7.35 0.82
N VAL A 296 12.74 6.84 1.37
CA VAL A 296 12.43 6.95 2.80
C VAL A 296 13.52 6.29 3.63
N SER A 297 13.97 5.09 3.25
CA SER A 297 15.04 4.37 3.92
C SER A 297 16.35 5.16 3.95
N ALA A 298 16.71 5.80 2.82
CA ALA A 298 17.91 6.63 2.72
C ALA A 298 17.78 7.92 3.55
N ALA A 299 16.63 8.59 3.46
CA ALA A 299 16.37 9.85 4.15
C ALA A 299 16.24 9.71 5.68
N THR A 300 15.97 8.50 6.19
CA THR A 300 15.74 8.22 7.61
C THR A 300 16.79 7.27 8.21
N ALA A 301 17.99 7.25 7.65
CA ALA A 301 19.11 6.46 8.16
C ALA A 301 19.33 6.74 9.66
N GLY A 302 19.45 5.67 10.47
CA GLY A 302 19.56 5.75 11.94
C GLY A 302 18.21 5.71 12.70
N HIS A 303 17.08 6.08 12.04
CA HIS A 303 15.72 6.06 12.61
C HIS A 303 14.69 5.48 11.64
N ARG A 304 15.04 4.39 10.96
CA ARG A 304 14.22 3.82 9.90
C ARG A 304 12.83 3.39 10.35
N GLY A 305 12.71 2.89 11.58
CA GLY A 305 11.42 2.53 12.15
C GLY A 305 10.46 3.72 12.22
N SER A 306 10.89 4.80 12.89
CA SER A 306 10.14 6.06 12.96
C SER A 306 9.93 6.67 11.58
N GLY A 307 10.94 6.65 10.71
CA GLY A 307 10.86 7.16 9.35
C GLY A 307 9.76 6.48 8.54
N PHE A 308 9.71 5.15 8.52
CA PHE A 308 8.63 4.41 7.87
C PHE A 308 7.29 4.59 8.59
N GLY A 309 7.27 4.72 9.91
CA GLY A 309 6.06 5.04 10.67
C GLY A 309 5.43 6.35 10.21
N VAL A 310 6.23 7.41 10.14
CA VAL A 310 5.81 8.75 9.70
C VAL A 310 5.41 8.74 8.22
N TYR A 311 6.21 8.11 7.36
CA TYR A 311 5.89 7.95 5.93
C TYR A 311 4.50 7.30 5.73
N HIS A 312 4.25 6.17 6.39
CA HIS A 312 2.97 5.48 6.26
C HIS A 312 1.79 6.23 6.87
N ALA A 313 1.99 6.98 7.97
CA ALA A 313 0.95 7.81 8.55
C ALA A 313 0.64 9.02 7.66
N LEU A 314 1.68 9.72 7.18
CA LEU A 314 1.54 10.88 6.31
C LEU A 314 0.82 10.50 5.00
N THR A 315 1.29 9.45 4.32
CA THR A 315 0.67 8.99 3.07
C THR A 315 -0.77 8.50 3.29
N GLY A 316 -1.07 7.88 4.42
CA GLY A 316 -2.43 7.46 4.77
C GLY A 316 -3.36 8.65 4.99
N VAL A 317 -2.94 9.65 5.78
CA VAL A 317 -3.72 10.89 6.00
C VAL A 317 -3.87 11.69 4.71
N ALA A 318 -2.79 11.83 3.94
CA ALA A 318 -2.80 12.54 2.67
C ALA A 318 -3.74 11.87 1.65
N ALA A 319 -3.73 10.53 1.57
CA ALA A 319 -4.62 9.78 0.69
C ALA A 319 -6.10 9.93 1.11
N LEU A 320 -6.41 9.96 2.41
CA LEU A 320 -7.75 10.21 2.90
C LEU A 320 -8.21 11.63 2.54
N ALA A 321 -7.41 12.65 2.86
CA ALA A 321 -7.72 14.04 2.56
C ALA A 321 -7.87 14.28 1.05
N GLY A 322 -6.95 13.74 0.25
CA GLY A 322 -7.00 13.79 -1.20
C GLY A 322 -8.22 13.07 -1.78
N GLY A 323 -8.55 11.91 -1.23
CA GLY A 323 -9.73 11.14 -1.62
C GLY A 323 -11.02 11.90 -1.38
N LEU A 324 -11.15 12.58 -0.23
CA LEU A 324 -12.30 13.44 0.08
C LEU A 324 -12.36 14.65 -0.87
N LEU A 325 -11.25 15.38 -1.03
CA LEU A 325 -11.17 16.55 -1.89
C LEU A 325 -11.51 16.22 -3.35
N LEU A 326 -10.81 15.23 -3.92
CA LEU A 326 -11.02 14.80 -5.31
C LEU A 326 -12.38 14.13 -5.50
N GLY A 327 -12.90 13.45 -4.47
CA GLY A 327 -14.27 12.91 -4.46
C GLY A 327 -15.34 13.99 -4.54
N VAL A 328 -15.18 15.08 -3.81
CA VAL A 328 -16.08 16.25 -3.88
C VAL A 328 -16.02 16.89 -5.27
N ILE A 329 -14.81 17.11 -5.82
CA ILE A 329 -14.65 17.64 -7.18
C ILE A 329 -15.31 16.71 -8.20
N PHE A 330 -15.10 15.39 -8.06
CA PHE A 330 -15.68 14.38 -8.93
C PHE A 330 -17.23 14.42 -8.90
N GLN A 331 -17.81 14.61 -7.72
CA GLN A 331 -19.25 14.64 -7.54
C GLN A 331 -19.88 15.93 -8.09
N ILE A 332 -19.24 17.08 -7.89
CA ILE A 332 -19.79 18.39 -8.28
C ILE A 332 -19.51 18.70 -9.75
N SER A 333 -18.28 18.45 -10.22
CA SER A 333 -17.79 18.87 -11.55
C SER A 333 -17.63 17.72 -12.54
N GLY A 334 -17.88 16.48 -12.10
CA GLY A 334 -17.73 15.27 -12.91
C GLY A 334 -16.32 14.68 -12.93
N GLY A 335 -16.27 13.42 -13.35
CA GLY A 335 -15.01 12.64 -13.32
C GLY A 335 -13.90 13.24 -14.19
N ALA A 336 -14.23 13.69 -15.40
CA ALA A 336 -13.23 14.29 -16.30
C ALA A 336 -12.49 15.48 -15.64
N VAL A 337 -13.23 16.42 -15.03
CA VAL A 337 -12.67 17.60 -14.35
C VAL A 337 -11.79 17.18 -13.17
N ALA A 338 -12.25 16.22 -12.34
CA ALA A 338 -11.47 15.73 -11.21
C ALA A 338 -10.13 15.14 -11.66
N PHE A 339 -10.09 14.41 -12.77
CA PHE A 339 -8.87 13.88 -13.35
C PHE A 339 -7.97 14.96 -13.96
N VAL A 340 -8.51 16.02 -14.58
CA VAL A 340 -7.73 17.19 -15.04
C VAL A 340 -7.06 17.86 -13.85
N VAL A 341 -7.81 18.14 -12.76
CA VAL A 341 -7.27 18.76 -11.54
C VAL A 341 -6.15 17.92 -10.94
N SER A 342 -6.37 16.61 -10.81
CA SER A 342 -5.37 15.69 -10.29
C SER A 342 -4.12 15.64 -11.18
N SER A 343 -4.28 15.59 -12.50
CA SER A 343 -3.18 15.59 -13.47
C SER A 343 -2.37 16.90 -13.41
N ALA A 344 -3.05 18.05 -13.38
CA ALA A 344 -2.41 19.36 -13.32
C ALA A 344 -1.62 19.55 -12.01
N ALA A 345 -2.20 19.16 -10.88
CA ALA A 345 -1.52 19.21 -9.59
C ALA A 345 -0.28 18.28 -9.56
N ALA A 346 -0.40 17.06 -10.12
CA ALA A 346 0.73 16.13 -10.23
C ALA A 346 1.82 16.65 -11.18
N MET A 347 1.45 17.31 -12.28
CA MET A 347 2.41 17.98 -13.17
C MET A 347 3.18 19.08 -12.43
N GLY A 348 2.50 19.88 -11.60
CA GLY A 348 3.17 20.87 -10.74
C GLY A 348 4.24 20.23 -9.85
N LEU A 349 3.92 19.09 -9.22
CA LEU A 349 4.89 18.37 -8.40
C LEU A 349 6.07 17.81 -9.24
N VAL A 350 5.79 17.29 -10.44
CA VAL A 350 6.81 16.79 -11.38
C VAL A 350 7.77 17.90 -11.79
N ILE A 351 7.27 19.11 -12.04
CA ILE A 351 8.08 20.28 -12.40
C ILE A 351 8.93 20.77 -11.21
N LEU A 352 8.36 20.80 -10.01
CA LEU A 352 9.03 21.29 -8.81
C LEU A 352 10.08 20.32 -8.24
N TRP A 353 9.92 19.01 -8.46
CA TRP A 353 10.77 17.99 -7.87
C TRP A 353 12.27 18.14 -8.18
N PRO A 354 12.74 18.42 -9.42
CA PRO A 354 14.17 18.60 -9.70
C PRO A 354 14.81 19.75 -8.93
N PHE A 355 14.06 20.78 -8.58
CA PHE A 355 14.55 21.92 -7.80
C PHE A 355 14.64 21.58 -6.31
N TRP A 356 13.71 20.79 -5.79
CA TRP A 356 13.73 20.31 -4.40
C TRP A 356 14.82 19.25 -4.16
N GLY A 357 15.04 18.36 -5.11
CA GLY A 357 16.02 17.27 -4.99
C GLY A 357 17.47 17.77 -4.99
N ARG A 358 17.78 18.87 -5.69
CA ARG A 358 19.15 19.42 -5.75
C ARG A 358 19.61 20.08 -4.45
N ALA A 359 18.69 20.60 -3.65
CA ALA A 359 19.02 21.24 -2.38
C ALA A 359 19.47 20.24 -1.29
N HIS A 360 19.29 18.92 -1.51
CA HIS A 360 19.49 17.89 -0.49
C HIS A 360 20.12 16.61 -1.06
N SER A 361 20.84 16.68 -2.19
CA SER A 361 21.65 15.57 -2.66
C SER A 361 22.75 15.30 -1.65
N VAL A 362 22.60 14.22 -0.89
CA VAL A 362 23.73 13.63 -0.13
C VAL A 362 24.81 13.32 -1.17
N PRO A 363 26.05 13.81 -1.00
CA PRO A 363 27.13 13.49 -1.93
C PRO A 363 27.29 11.98 -1.96
N THR A 364 27.12 11.39 -3.13
CA THR A 364 27.54 10.02 -3.41
C THR A 364 29.05 10.00 -3.30
N ARG A 365 29.57 9.47 -2.19
CA ARG A 365 30.95 8.98 -2.09
C ARG A 365 30.98 7.50 -2.33
#